data_822a08db7a1d22dc8a3301cb7633eae9
#
_entry.id   822a08db7a1d22dc8a3301cb7633eae9
#
_cell.length_a   1.000
_cell.length_b   1.000
_cell.length_c   1.000
_cell.angle_alpha   90.00
_cell.angle_beta   90.00
_cell.angle_gamma   90.00
#
_symmetry.space_group_name_H-M   'P 1'
#
loop_
_entity.id
_entity.type
_entity.pdbx_description
1 polymer ?
#
loop_
_entity_poly.entity_id
_entity_poly.type
_entity_poly.pdbx_seq_one_letter_code
_entity_poly.pdbx_strand_id
1 'polypeptide(L)'
;MESIEKLNLPQIPLYTYDKQSKQEFFLKHILELFEHHCNNSLEFNRMMSSVNYRKQDIHSIEDLPFIPVRLFKLFELLSVSKDQVVKTMTSSGTTGFAFSKIFLDKQTSSLQTRVLSKIVSSFIGSTRVPMIVIDCEATVKNRNQFSARAAGITGFSLFASKRVFALNDDMSLNVEGINQFLENNKSKTIFMFGFTFIVYQHFYRELLKSPQKFNLSNSVLIHGGGWKKLISEAVDNSTFKAQLNSICGLTRVHDYYGMVEQTGTIHMECEKGYLHTSEYSDIIIRNSSNFSVSRH
;
A
#
# COMPACT_ATOMS: atom_id res chain seq x y z
N MET A 1 24.21 4.55 10.48
CA MET A 1 22.89 4.52 11.17
C MET A 1 22.54 5.82 11.87
N GLU A 2 23.50 6.53 12.48
CA GLU A 2 23.21 7.81 13.15
C GLU A 2 22.54 8.87 12.27
N SER A 3 22.74 8.84 10.95
CA SER A 3 22.13 9.79 10.00
C SER A 3 20.66 9.43 9.68
N ILE A 4 20.33 8.16 9.55
CA ILE A 4 18.93 7.71 9.28
C ILE A 4 18.07 7.87 10.53
N GLU A 5 18.64 7.63 11.74
CA GLU A 5 17.95 7.87 13.01
C GLU A 5 17.60 9.36 13.21
N LYS A 6 18.46 10.26 12.73
CA LYS A 6 18.23 11.71 12.76
C LYS A 6 17.31 12.21 11.68
N LEU A 7 17.01 11.36 10.66
CA LEU A 7 16.12 11.73 9.56
C LEU A 7 14.67 11.80 10.03
N ASN A 8 14.14 12.99 10.15
CA ASN A 8 12.72 13.16 10.47
C ASN A 8 11.87 13.01 9.20
N LEU A 9 11.92 11.80 8.61
CA LEU A 9 11.19 11.47 7.38
C LEU A 9 9.75 12.00 7.36
N PRO A 10 8.97 11.87 8.44
CA PRO A 10 7.60 12.39 8.43
C PRO A 10 7.47 13.91 8.27
N GLN A 11 8.53 14.68 8.38
CA GLN A 11 8.51 16.13 8.12
C GLN A 11 8.84 16.49 6.67
N ILE A 12 9.35 15.55 5.88
CA ILE A 12 9.61 15.78 4.45
C ILE A 12 8.27 15.97 3.74
N PRO A 13 8.04 17.06 3.00
CA PRO A 13 6.82 17.25 2.23
C PRO A 13 6.64 16.13 1.22
N LEU A 14 5.38 15.77 0.90
CA LEU A 14 5.09 14.73 -0.09
C LEU A 14 4.93 15.34 -1.49
N TYR A 15 5.47 14.66 -2.49
CA TYR A 15 5.33 14.98 -3.92
C TYR A 15 5.82 16.40 -4.28
N THR A 16 6.84 16.89 -3.58
CA THR A 16 7.34 18.26 -3.75
C THR A 16 8.75 18.34 -4.33
N TYR A 17 9.53 17.27 -4.22
CA TYR A 17 10.88 17.28 -4.78
C TYR A 17 10.83 17.17 -6.30
N ASP A 18 11.65 17.98 -6.98
CA ASP A 18 11.98 17.72 -8.38
C ASP A 18 12.79 16.42 -8.51
N LYS A 19 12.93 15.93 -9.75
CA LYS A 19 13.60 14.66 -10.02
C LYS A 19 15.04 14.62 -9.49
N GLN A 20 15.80 15.68 -9.66
CA GLN A 20 17.20 15.73 -9.26
C GLN A 20 17.33 15.73 -7.73
N SER A 21 16.63 16.62 -7.06
CA SER A 21 16.61 16.69 -5.58
C SER A 21 16.19 15.38 -4.94
N LYS A 22 15.18 14.69 -5.52
CA LYS A 22 14.74 13.39 -5.07
C LYS A 22 15.81 12.33 -5.26
N GLN A 23 16.47 12.28 -6.40
CA GLN A 23 17.54 11.31 -6.69
C GLN A 23 18.73 11.49 -5.74
N GLU A 24 19.18 12.71 -5.52
CA GLU A 24 20.29 13.02 -4.59
C GLU A 24 19.94 12.61 -3.14
N PHE A 25 18.73 12.99 -2.69
CA PHE A 25 18.24 12.61 -1.38
C PHE A 25 18.16 11.08 -1.23
N PHE A 26 17.57 10.39 -2.21
CA PHE A 26 17.34 8.96 -2.15
C PHE A 26 18.65 8.18 -2.22
N LEU A 27 19.57 8.55 -3.14
CA LEU A 27 20.86 7.88 -3.29
C LEU A 27 21.67 7.94 -2.00
N LYS A 28 21.74 9.09 -1.35
CA LYS A 28 22.45 9.25 -0.08
C LYS A 28 21.95 8.25 0.97
N HIS A 29 20.64 8.18 1.18
CA HIS A 29 20.08 7.36 2.25
C HIS A 29 20.01 5.87 1.90
N ILE A 30 19.81 5.53 0.63
CA ILE A 30 19.78 4.12 0.23
C ILE A 30 21.17 3.49 0.31
N LEU A 31 22.26 4.24 0.04
CA LEU A 31 23.63 3.78 0.22
C LEU A 31 23.93 3.48 1.68
N GLU A 32 23.47 4.30 2.62
CA GLU A 32 23.62 4.05 4.05
C GLU A 32 22.87 2.76 4.47
N LEU A 33 21.68 2.52 3.92
CA LEU A 33 20.91 1.29 4.15
C LEU A 33 21.61 0.05 3.58
N PHE A 34 22.17 0.16 2.37
CA PHE A 34 22.95 -0.93 1.77
C PHE A 34 24.13 -1.33 2.65
N GLU A 35 24.94 -0.36 3.09
CA GLU A 35 26.06 -0.59 4.00
C GLU A 35 25.60 -1.24 5.31
N HIS A 36 24.50 -0.72 5.87
CA HIS A 36 23.92 -1.30 7.08
C HIS A 36 23.55 -2.77 6.87
N HIS A 37 22.86 -3.09 5.78
CA HIS A 37 22.43 -4.46 5.49
C HIS A 37 23.60 -5.37 5.14
N CYS A 38 24.62 -4.90 4.40
CA CYS A 38 25.83 -5.66 4.12
C CYS A 38 26.59 -6.03 5.42
N ASN A 39 26.62 -5.12 6.37
CA ASN A 39 27.38 -5.33 7.63
C ASN A 39 26.61 -6.16 8.66
N ASN A 40 25.27 -6.24 8.58
CA ASN A 40 24.43 -6.84 9.62
C ASN A 40 23.60 -8.04 9.14
N SER A 41 23.58 -8.37 7.83
CA SER A 41 22.88 -9.53 7.29
C SER A 41 23.85 -10.39 6.47
N LEU A 42 24.14 -11.60 6.96
CA LEU A 42 25.04 -12.53 6.27
C LEU A 42 24.53 -12.90 4.87
N GLU A 43 23.23 -13.16 4.76
CA GLU A 43 22.58 -13.52 3.50
C GLU A 43 22.64 -12.37 2.49
N PHE A 44 22.32 -11.15 2.93
CA PHE A 44 22.38 -9.97 2.07
C PHE A 44 23.82 -9.69 1.63
N ASN A 45 24.79 -9.78 2.55
CA ASN A 45 26.21 -9.62 2.23
C ASN A 45 26.68 -10.62 1.16
N ARG A 46 26.31 -11.90 1.29
CA ARG A 46 26.63 -12.92 0.29
C ARG A 46 26.02 -12.62 -1.07
N MET A 47 24.77 -12.14 -1.11
CA MET A 47 24.10 -11.73 -2.35
C MET A 47 24.84 -10.57 -3.00
N MET A 48 25.19 -9.53 -2.23
CA MET A 48 25.91 -8.36 -2.76
C MET A 48 27.31 -8.73 -3.24
N SER A 49 28.01 -9.61 -2.53
CA SER A 49 29.33 -10.14 -2.94
C SER A 49 29.24 -10.93 -4.25
N SER A 50 28.15 -11.69 -4.47
CA SER A 50 27.96 -12.48 -5.70
C SER A 50 27.77 -11.62 -6.96
N VAL A 51 27.30 -10.38 -6.80
CA VAL A 51 27.16 -9.39 -7.89
C VAL A 51 28.30 -8.36 -7.89
N ASN A 52 29.38 -8.62 -7.13
CA ASN A 52 30.54 -7.74 -7.01
C ASN A 52 30.19 -6.29 -6.62
N TYR A 53 29.18 -6.11 -5.74
CA TYR A 53 28.80 -4.78 -5.27
C TYR A 53 29.97 -4.07 -4.60
N ARG A 54 30.21 -2.84 -5.05
CA ARG A 54 31.17 -1.91 -4.43
C ARG A 54 30.54 -0.52 -4.40
N LYS A 55 30.49 0.07 -3.21
CA LYS A 55 29.87 1.38 -2.98
C LYS A 55 30.41 2.50 -3.89
N GLN A 56 31.70 2.47 -4.15
CA GLN A 56 32.37 3.46 -5.01
C GLN A 56 31.95 3.43 -6.46
N ASP A 57 31.33 2.34 -6.94
CA ASP A 57 30.86 2.20 -8.31
C ASP A 57 29.42 2.71 -8.49
N ILE A 58 28.78 3.14 -7.40
CA ILE A 58 27.38 3.60 -7.40
C ILE A 58 27.35 5.12 -7.48
N HIS A 59 26.91 5.63 -8.61
CA HIS A 59 26.78 7.06 -8.90
C HIS A 59 25.32 7.52 -9.02
N SER A 60 24.40 6.57 -9.20
CA SER A 60 22.97 6.81 -9.29
C SER A 60 22.17 5.67 -8.64
N ILE A 61 20.90 5.88 -8.38
CA ILE A 61 20.01 4.81 -7.89
C ILE A 61 19.86 3.66 -8.90
N GLU A 62 20.09 3.92 -10.18
CA GLU A 62 20.02 2.96 -11.28
C GLU A 62 21.18 1.94 -11.24
N ASP A 63 22.33 2.33 -10.65
CA ASP A 63 23.50 1.47 -10.48
C ASP A 63 23.37 0.50 -9.31
N LEU A 64 22.38 0.72 -8.43
CA LEU A 64 22.17 -0.15 -7.28
C LEU A 64 21.81 -1.57 -7.72
N PRO A 65 22.45 -2.60 -7.16
CA PRO A 65 22.01 -3.97 -7.36
C PRO A 65 20.63 -4.16 -6.73
N PHE A 66 19.83 -5.00 -7.36
CA PHE A 66 18.50 -5.35 -6.86
C PHE A 66 18.43 -6.86 -6.62
N ILE A 67 17.60 -7.25 -5.67
CA ILE A 67 17.35 -8.65 -5.36
C ILE A 67 15.95 -9.06 -5.85
N PRO A 68 15.79 -10.22 -6.49
CA PRO A 68 14.47 -10.71 -6.85
C PRO A 68 13.58 -10.91 -5.63
N VAL A 69 12.32 -10.50 -5.71
CA VAL A 69 11.32 -10.63 -4.63
C VAL A 69 11.23 -12.05 -4.09
N ARG A 70 11.47 -13.07 -4.94
CA ARG A 70 11.47 -14.48 -4.54
C ARG A 70 12.46 -14.78 -3.41
N LEU A 71 13.54 -14.01 -3.27
CA LEU A 71 14.55 -14.25 -2.23
C LEU A 71 14.00 -14.01 -0.81
N PHE A 72 13.03 -13.11 -0.65
CA PHE A 72 12.31 -12.93 0.62
C PHE A 72 11.46 -14.14 1.04
N LYS A 73 11.21 -15.08 0.12
CA LYS A 73 10.55 -16.35 0.41
C LYS A 73 11.52 -17.46 0.79
N LEU A 74 12.76 -17.36 0.30
CA LEU A 74 13.77 -18.39 0.44
C LEU A 74 14.71 -18.15 1.63
N PHE A 75 14.88 -16.89 2.03
CA PHE A 75 15.83 -16.49 3.07
C PHE A 75 15.16 -15.65 4.16
N GLU A 76 15.62 -15.80 5.38
CA GLU A 76 15.31 -14.88 6.48
C GLU A 76 16.30 -13.71 6.42
N LEU A 77 15.94 -12.66 5.69
CA LEU A 77 16.78 -11.46 5.55
C LEU A 77 16.61 -10.59 6.80
N LEU A 78 17.53 -10.74 7.74
CA LEU A 78 17.57 -10.03 9.03
C LEU A 78 18.86 -9.20 9.12
N SER A 79 18.72 -7.95 9.52
CA SER A 79 19.84 -7.05 9.85
C SER A 79 19.83 -6.61 11.32
N VAL A 80 18.98 -7.26 12.11
CA VAL A 80 18.88 -7.12 13.56
C VAL A 80 18.80 -8.51 14.18
N SER A 81 19.08 -8.66 15.47
CA SER A 81 18.90 -9.93 16.15
C SER A 81 17.42 -10.30 16.28
N LYS A 82 17.12 -11.59 16.38
CA LYS A 82 15.72 -12.08 16.40
C LYS A 82 14.91 -11.54 17.59
N ASP A 83 15.53 -11.26 18.71
CA ASP A 83 14.91 -10.70 19.91
C ASP A 83 14.52 -9.21 19.74
N GLN A 84 15.13 -8.50 18.79
CA GLN A 84 14.76 -7.13 18.43
C GLN A 84 13.58 -7.04 17.48
N VAL A 85 13.15 -8.16 16.87
CA VAL A 85 12.01 -8.19 15.95
C VAL A 85 10.70 -8.07 16.73
N VAL A 86 10.00 -6.97 16.54
CA VAL A 86 8.69 -6.72 17.19
C VAL A 86 7.50 -7.03 16.28
N LYS A 87 7.74 -7.13 14.96
CA LYS A 87 6.69 -7.40 13.99
C LYS A 87 7.25 -8.18 12.80
N THR A 88 6.53 -9.22 12.39
CA THR A 88 6.79 -9.93 11.13
C THR A 88 5.59 -9.74 10.20
N MET A 89 5.83 -9.25 9.01
CA MET A 89 4.83 -9.13 7.95
C MET A 89 5.01 -10.24 6.93
N THR A 90 3.90 -10.75 6.40
CA THR A 90 3.93 -11.82 5.40
C THR A 90 3.15 -11.44 4.15
N SER A 91 3.62 -11.89 2.98
CA SER A 91 2.87 -11.72 1.74
C SER A 91 1.64 -12.63 1.71
N SER A 92 0.62 -12.24 0.92
CA SER A 92 -0.50 -13.14 0.59
C SER A 92 0.01 -14.23 -0.33
N GLY A 93 0.15 -15.46 0.18
CA GLY A 93 0.57 -16.60 -0.66
C GLY A 93 -0.49 -16.93 -1.71
N THR A 94 -0.06 -17.06 -2.96
CA THR A 94 -0.82 -17.75 -3.98
C THR A 94 -0.39 -19.23 -3.95
N THR A 95 -1.30 -20.11 -3.53
CA THR A 95 -1.24 -21.58 -3.64
C THR A 95 0.15 -22.23 -3.49
N GLY A 96 0.44 -22.77 -2.31
CA GLY A 96 1.46 -23.83 -2.14
C GLY A 96 2.93 -23.41 -2.01
N PHE A 97 3.27 -22.13 -2.12
CA PHE A 97 4.64 -21.63 -1.96
C PHE A 97 4.84 -20.89 -0.63
N ALA A 98 6.08 -20.87 -0.15
CA ALA A 98 6.46 -20.11 1.03
C ALA A 98 6.08 -18.63 0.90
N PHE A 99 5.69 -18.01 2.00
CA PHE A 99 5.39 -16.58 2.08
C PHE A 99 6.68 -15.76 2.19
N SER A 100 6.71 -14.58 1.58
CA SER A 100 7.73 -13.59 1.94
C SER A 100 7.57 -13.21 3.41
N LYS A 101 8.67 -13.08 4.12
CA LYS A 101 8.71 -12.63 5.52
C LYS A 101 9.55 -11.37 5.61
N ILE A 102 8.98 -10.33 6.17
CA ILE A 102 9.65 -9.06 6.43
C ILE A 102 9.67 -8.81 7.92
N PHE A 103 10.87 -8.73 8.48
CA PHE A 103 11.10 -8.59 9.91
C PHE A 103 11.36 -7.12 10.25
N LEU A 104 10.63 -6.59 11.21
CA LEU A 104 10.71 -5.19 11.60
C LEU A 104 11.07 -5.09 13.08
N ASP A 105 12.08 -4.30 13.37
CA ASP A 105 12.35 -3.82 14.72
C ASP A 105 11.35 -2.72 15.12
N LYS A 106 11.45 -2.26 16.36
CA LYS A 106 10.56 -1.23 16.92
C LYS A 106 10.63 0.08 16.13
N GLN A 107 11.84 0.49 15.75
CA GLN A 107 12.06 1.76 15.05
C GLN A 107 11.49 1.71 13.64
N THR A 108 11.84 0.69 12.85
CA THR A 108 11.34 0.50 11.47
C THR A 108 9.83 0.32 11.45
N SER A 109 9.27 -0.43 12.41
CA SER A 109 7.81 -0.61 12.52
C SER A 109 7.08 0.72 12.81
N SER A 110 7.64 1.57 13.68
CA SER A 110 7.10 2.90 13.96
C SER A 110 7.20 3.81 12.74
N LEU A 111 8.37 3.85 12.10
CA LEU A 111 8.63 4.67 10.92
C LEU A 111 7.70 4.31 9.77
N GLN A 112 7.55 3.01 9.48
CA GLN A 112 6.60 2.49 8.50
C GLN A 112 5.18 3.06 8.72
N THR A 113 4.68 2.97 9.94
CA THR A 113 3.33 3.44 10.26
C THR A 113 3.20 4.95 10.06
N ARG A 114 4.19 5.73 10.46
CA ARG A 114 4.19 7.19 10.33
C ARG A 114 4.24 7.64 8.87
N VAL A 115 5.08 7.02 8.04
CA VAL A 115 5.21 7.33 6.62
C VAL A 115 3.92 6.96 5.88
N LEU A 116 3.39 5.76 6.11
CA LEU A 116 2.12 5.33 5.53
C LEU A 116 0.97 6.28 5.93
N SER A 117 0.92 6.67 7.21
CA SER A 117 -0.07 7.63 7.69
C SER A 117 0.02 8.97 6.96
N LYS A 118 1.23 9.46 6.72
CA LYS A 118 1.42 10.71 5.99
C LYS A 118 0.94 10.61 4.54
N ILE A 119 1.30 9.52 3.83
CA ILE A 119 0.85 9.29 2.45
C ILE A 119 -0.67 9.25 2.38
N VAL A 120 -1.33 8.46 3.22
CA VAL A 120 -2.80 8.34 3.20
C VAL A 120 -3.48 9.66 3.60
N SER A 121 -2.94 10.35 4.60
CA SER A 121 -3.50 11.64 5.06
C SER A 121 -3.46 12.74 3.99
N SER A 122 -2.55 12.66 3.00
CA SER A 122 -2.55 13.63 1.88
C SER A 122 -3.78 13.49 0.97
N PHE A 123 -4.49 12.34 1.02
CA PHE A 123 -5.71 12.09 0.25
C PHE A 123 -7.00 12.32 1.05
N ILE A 124 -6.98 11.98 2.34
CA ILE A 124 -8.20 12.00 3.18
C ILE A 124 -8.21 13.10 4.24
N GLY A 125 -7.11 13.84 4.39
CA GLY A 125 -6.90 14.82 5.46
C GLY A 125 -6.17 14.26 6.68
N SER A 126 -5.68 15.16 7.53
CA SER A 126 -4.81 14.83 8.68
C SER A 126 -5.57 14.33 9.92
N THR A 127 -6.89 14.44 9.94
CA THR A 127 -7.73 14.00 11.06
C THR A 127 -8.40 12.67 10.75
N ARG A 128 -8.69 11.88 11.78
CA ARG A 128 -9.49 10.66 11.61
C ARG A 128 -10.90 11.02 11.15
N VAL A 129 -11.37 10.36 10.11
CA VAL A 129 -12.66 10.57 9.47
C VAL A 129 -13.57 9.34 9.59
N PRO A 130 -14.91 9.50 9.48
CA PRO A 130 -15.81 8.34 9.37
C PRO A 130 -15.41 7.45 8.19
N MET A 131 -15.48 6.12 8.36
CA MET A 131 -15.01 5.17 7.35
C MET A 131 -16.07 4.14 6.98
N ILE A 132 -16.27 3.93 5.69
CA ILE A 132 -17.00 2.80 5.14
C ILE A 132 -16.00 1.77 4.63
N VAL A 133 -16.01 0.58 5.21
CA VAL A 133 -15.23 -0.56 4.75
C VAL A 133 -16.06 -1.35 3.75
N ILE A 134 -15.63 -1.41 2.49
CA ILE A 134 -16.30 -2.21 1.45
C ILE A 134 -15.85 -3.66 1.58
N ASP A 135 -16.36 -4.31 2.58
CA ASP A 135 -16.15 -5.71 2.95
C ASP A 135 -17.16 -6.08 4.05
N CYS A 136 -17.17 -7.35 4.50
CA CYS A 136 -17.95 -7.80 5.65
C CYS A 136 -17.12 -7.84 6.94
N GLU A 137 -17.77 -7.73 8.08
CA GLU A 137 -17.09 -7.70 9.38
C GLU A 137 -16.39 -9.02 9.72
N ALA A 138 -16.92 -10.16 9.25
CA ALA A 138 -16.32 -11.48 9.43
C ALA A 138 -14.88 -11.55 8.91
N THR A 139 -14.54 -10.76 7.87
CA THR A 139 -13.17 -10.71 7.31
C THR A 139 -12.12 -10.33 8.34
N VAL A 140 -12.43 -9.45 9.28
CA VAL A 140 -11.48 -8.99 10.32
C VAL A 140 -11.66 -9.70 11.66
N LYS A 141 -12.80 -10.34 11.90
CA LYS A 141 -13.06 -11.09 13.13
C LYS A 141 -12.39 -12.46 13.15
N ASN A 142 -12.15 -13.07 11.99
CA ASN A 142 -11.55 -14.40 11.89
C ASN A 142 -10.04 -14.35 12.14
N ARG A 143 -9.65 -14.47 13.41
CA ARG A 143 -8.23 -14.43 13.84
C ARG A 143 -7.41 -15.64 13.35
N ASN A 144 -8.05 -16.75 12.99
CA ASN A 144 -7.37 -17.97 12.54
C ASN A 144 -6.94 -17.90 11.06
N GLN A 145 -7.48 -16.97 10.29
CA GLN A 145 -7.13 -16.75 8.87
C GLN A 145 -6.82 -15.27 8.63
N PHE A 146 -5.64 -14.84 9.05
CA PHE A 146 -5.18 -13.46 8.79
C PHE A 146 -4.90 -13.29 7.30
N SER A 147 -5.90 -12.86 6.55
CA SER A 147 -5.84 -12.66 5.11
C SER A 147 -5.26 -11.29 4.75
N ALA A 148 -4.77 -11.13 3.51
CA ALA A 148 -4.36 -9.82 2.99
C ALA A 148 -5.52 -8.79 3.05
N ARG A 149 -6.79 -9.25 2.91
CA ARG A 149 -7.98 -8.39 3.09
C ARG A 149 -8.06 -7.87 4.53
N ALA A 150 -7.97 -8.76 5.51
CA ALA A 150 -7.99 -8.38 6.93
C ALA A 150 -6.84 -7.43 7.28
N ALA A 151 -5.63 -7.70 6.76
CA ALA A 151 -4.46 -6.82 6.96
C ALA A 151 -4.68 -5.42 6.38
N GLY A 152 -5.19 -5.32 5.16
CA GLY A 152 -5.51 -4.04 4.51
C GLY A 152 -6.58 -3.26 5.28
N ILE A 153 -7.71 -3.91 5.59
CA ILE A 153 -8.80 -3.28 6.37
C ILE A 153 -8.30 -2.78 7.72
N THR A 154 -7.51 -3.58 8.44
CA THR A 154 -6.95 -3.21 9.75
C THR A 154 -5.99 -2.03 9.61
N GLY A 155 -5.11 -2.04 8.60
CA GLY A 155 -4.16 -0.96 8.35
C GLY A 155 -4.86 0.38 8.04
N PHE A 156 -5.82 0.37 7.12
CA PHE A 156 -6.56 1.58 6.78
C PHE A 156 -7.58 2.01 7.87
N SER A 157 -8.00 1.12 8.75
CA SER A 157 -8.84 1.47 9.91
C SER A 157 -8.14 2.38 10.92
N LEU A 158 -6.82 2.54 10.86
CA LEU A 158 -6.08 3.50 11.69
C LEU A 158 -6.51 4.96 11.41
N PHE A 159 -7.05 5.23 10.22
CA PHE A 159 -7.54 6.55 9.80
C PHE A 159 -9.02 6.78 10.14
N ALA A 160 -9.68 5.78 10.68
CA ALA A 160 -11.10 5.88 11.01
C ALA A 160 -11.35 6.47 12.40
N SER A 161 -12.26 7.43 12.50
CA SER A 161 -12.84 7.84 13.80
C SER A 161 -13.93 6.86 14.26
N LYS A 162 -14.68 6.32 13.33
CA LYS A 162 -15.65 5.23 13.45
C LYS A 162 -15.81 4.55 12.10
N ARG A 163 -16.30 3.33 12.09
CA ARG A 163 -16.44 2.57 10.84
C ARG A 163 -17.76 1.81 10.77
N VAL A 164 -18.20 1.58 9.54
CA VAL A 164 -19.29 0.65 9.18
C VAL A 164 -18.78 -0.26 8.07
N PHE A 165 -19.26 -1.50 8.06
CA PHE A 165 -19.01 -2.43 6.96
C PHE A 165 -20.16 -2.34 5.97
N ALA A 166 -19.81 -2.14 4.68
CA ALA A 166 -20.78 -1.98 3.60
C ALA A 166 -21.46 -3.29 3.21
N LEU A 167 -20.90 -4.43 3.62
CA LEU A 167 -21.42 -5.76 3.31
C LEU A 167 -21.77 -6.51 4.59
N ASN A 168 -22.84 -7.29 4.51
CA ASN A 168 -23.19 -8.30 5.50
C ASN A 168 -22.25 -9.51 5.38
N ASP A 169 -22.30 -10.44 6.32
CA ASP A 169 -21.42 -11.62 6.32
C ASP A 169 -21.67 -12.58 5.14
N ASP A 170 -22.83 -12.51 4.50
CA ASP A 170 -23.16 -13.20 3.24
C ASP A 170 -22.71 -12.44 1.98
N MET A 171 -22.00 -11.32 2.14
CA MET A 171 -21.54 -10.42 1.09
C MET A 171 -22.65 -9.63 0.36
N SER A 172 -23.89 -9.64 0.83
CA SER A 172 -24.95 -8.72 0.39
C SER A 172 -24.72 -7.31 0.91
N LEU A 173 -25.32 -6.29 0.25
CA LEU A 173 -25.22 -4.89 0.70
C LEU A 173 -25.90 -4.68 2.07
N ASN A 174 -25.19 -4.07 3.00
CA ASN A 174 -25.71 -3.58 4.26
C ASN A 174 -26.37 -2.20 4.08
N VAL A 175 -27.50 -2.17 3.40
CA VAL A 175 -28.20 -0.94 3.00
C VAL A 175 -28.57 -0.09 4.22
N GLU A 176 -29.10 -0.72 5.27
CA GLU A 176 -29.53 -0.03 6.49
C GLU A 176 -28.34 0.61 7.21
N GLY A 177 -27.27 -0.17 7.41
CA GLY A 177 -26.06 0.31 8.08
C GLY A 177 -25.39 1.45 7.32
N ILE A 178 -25.35 1.40 5.98
CA ILE A 178 -24.79 2.49 5.17
C ILE A 178 -25.66 3.76 5.32
N ASN A 179 -26.99 3.65 5.18
CA ASN A 179 -27.90 4.79 5.28
C ASN A 179 -27.77 5.48 6.65
N GLN A 180 -27.86 4.72 7.72
CA GLN A 180 -27.71 5.25 9.08
C GLN A 180 -26.35 5.93 9.30
N PHE A 181 -25.30 5.33 8.74
CA PHE A 181 -23.94 5.88 8.84
C PHE A 181 -23.80 7.20 8.07
N LEU A 182 -24.35 7.30 6.87
CA LEU A 182 -24.35 8.51 6.06
C LEU A 182 -25.16 9.63 6.73
N GLU A 183 -26.36 9.32 7.24
CA GLU A 183 -27.17 10.27 8.00
C GLU A 183 -26.42 10.87 9.21
N ASN A 184 -25.74 10.03 9.98
CA ASN A 184 -24.98 10.45 11.17
C ASN A 184 -23.70 11.22 10.81
N ASN A 185 -23.33 11.34 9.53
CA ASN A 185 -22.07 11.95 9.09
C ASN A 185 -22.24 12.91 7.90
N LYS A 186 -23.42 13.45 7.66
CA LYS A 186 -23.79 14.29 6.49
C LYS A 186 -22.81 15.42 6.15
N SER A 187 -22.21 16.04 7.15
CA SER A 187 -21.30 17.19 6.98
C SER A 187 -19.81 16.80 6.94
N LYS A 188 -19.48 15.50 7.04
CA LYS A 188 -18.11 15.02 7.12
C LYS A 188 -17.69 14.35 5.83
N THR A 189 -16.42 14.53 5.47
CA THR A 189 -15.79 13.67 4.45
C THR A 189 -15.77 12.25 4.95
N ILE A 190 -16.18 11.30 4.10
CA ILE A 190 -16.17 9.87 4.42
C ILE A 190 -15.02 9.21 3.68
N PHE A 191 -14.18 8.51 4.42
CA PHE A 191 -13.17 7.64 3.86
C PHE A 191 -13.79 6.29 3.50
N MET A 192 -13.53 5.78 2.32
CA MET A 192 -13.95 4.46 1.89
C MET A 192 -12.72 3.61 1.54
N PHE A 193 -12.72 2.37 1.97
CA PHE A 193 -11.66 1.43 1.62
C PHE A 193 -12.23 0.07 1.23
N GLY A 194 -11.67 -0.52 0.16
CA GLY A 194 -12.02 -1.86 -0.28
C GLY A 194 -11.05 -2.41 -1.30
N PHE A 195 -11.04 -3.72 -1.49
CA PHE A 195 -10.26 -4.34 -2.57
C PHE A 195 -11.01 -4.21 -3.89
N THR A 196 -10.31 -3.88 -4.98
CA THR A 196 -10.89 -3.59 -6.30
C THR A 196 -11.95 -4.60 -6.72
N PHE A 197 -11.66 -5.90 -6.61
CA PHE A 197 -12.60 -6.94 -6.99
C PHE A 197 -13.84 -7.02 -6.06
N ILE A 198 -13.70 -6.69 -4.75
CA ILE A 198 -14.83 -6.62 -3.81
C ILE A 198 -15.68 -5.37 -4.09
N VAL A 199 -15.04 -4.23 -4.32
CA VAL A 199 -15.73 -2.99 -4.69
C VAL A 199 -16.56 -3.21 -5.97
N TYR A 200 -16.00 -3.86 -6.97
CA TYR A 200 -16.71 -4.11 -8.23
C TYR A 200 -17.84 -5.12 -8.08
N GLN A 201 -17.55 -6.29 -7.51
CA GLN A 201 -18.50 -7.41 -7.46
C GLN A 201 -19.61 -7.20 -6.45
N HIS A 202 -19.28 -6.79 -5.22
CA HIS A 202 -20.21 -6.82 -4.09
C HIS A 202 -20.72 -5.43 -3.69
N PHE A 203 -20.09 -4.34 -4.17
CA PHE A 203 -20.61 -3.00 -3.92
C PHE A 203 -21.23 -2.43 -5.20
N TYR A 204 -20.46 -2.24 -6.27
CA TYR A 204 -20.98 -1.63 -7.50
C TYR A 204 -22.10 -2.45 -8.15
N ARG A 205 -21.88 -3.75 -8.38
CA ARG A 205 -22.90 -4.62 -9.03
C ARG A 205 -24.16 -4.79 -8.19
N GLU A 206 -24.03 -4.84 -6.89
CA GLU A 206 -25.21 -4.92 -6.01
C GLU A 206 -25.97 -3.60 -5.98
N LEU A 207 -25.29 -2.45 -6.04
CA LEU A 207 -25.95 -1.14 -6.20
C LEU A 207 -26.70 -1.01 -7.51
N LEU A 208 -26.23 -1.61 -8.60
CA LEU A 208 -26.98 -1.63 -9.89
C LEU A 208 -28.33 -2.32 -9.76
N LYS A 209 -28.41 -3.38 -8.96
CA LYS A 209 -29.65 -4.16 -8.74
C LYS A 209 -30.55 -3.53 -7.67
N SER A 210 -29.98 -2.71 -6.80
CA SER A 210 -30.69 -2.12 -5.67
C SER A 210 -31.57 -0.95 -6.12
N PRO A 211 -32.81 -0.83 -5.65
CA PRO A 211 -33.60 0.38 -5.79
C PRO A 211 -33.03 1.54 -4.97
N GLN A 212 -32.21 1.25 -3.96
CA GLN A 212 -31.61 2.21 -3.07
C GLN A 212 -30.43 2.90 -3.75
N LYS A 213 -30.37 4.22 -3.63
CA LYS A 213 -29.25 5.04 -4.10
C LYS A 213 -28.57 5.72 -2.91
N PHE A 214 -27.25 5.65 -2.87
CA PHE A 214 -26.44 6.39 -1.90
C PHE A 214 -25.82 7.62 -2.55
N ASN A 215 -25.75 8.73 -1.83
CA ASN A 215 -24.97 9.87 -2.26
C ASN A 215 -23.63 9.84 -1.54
N LEU A 216 -22.56 9.47 -2.27
CA LEU A 216 -21.19 9.37 -1.78
C LEU A 216 -20.28 10.47 -2.37
N SER A 217 -20.86 11.56 -2.89
CA SER A 217 -20.11 12.65 -3.52
C SER A 217 -19.09 13.32 -2.58
N ASN A 218 -19.34 13.31 -1.27
CA ASN A 218 -18.39 13.82 -0.26
C ASN A 218 -17.49 12.71 0.31
N SER A 219 -17.20 11.67 -0.48
CA SER A 219 -16.39 10.55 -0.04
C SER A 219 -15.10 10.43 -0.85
N VAL A 220 -14.09 9.78 -0.26
CA VAL A 220 -12.83 9.39 -0.92
C VAL A 220 -12.71 7.90 -0.83
N LEU A 221 -12.67 7.20 -1.96
CA LEU A 221 -12.40 5.77 -2.04
C LEU A 221 -10.91 5.55 -2.33
N ILE A 222 -10.25 4.79 -1.48
CA ILE A 222 -8.95 4.18 -1.76
C ILE A 222 -9.19 2.69 -1.96
N HIS A 223 -8.77 2.15 -3.11
CA HIS A 223 -8.89 0.74 -3.41
C HIS A 223 -7.59 0.18 -3.96
N GLY A 224 -7.45 -1.15 -3.99
CA GLY A 224 -6.26 -1.80 -4.52
C GLY A 224 -6.38 -3.32 -4.56
N GLY A 225 -5.28 -4.01 -4.84
CA GLY A 225 -5.22 -5.48 -4.87
C GLY A 225 -5.71 -6.13 -6.15
N GLY A 226 -6.09 -5.34 -7.14
CA GLY A 226 -6.43 -5.76 -8.51
C GLY A 226 -7.67 -6.64 -8.63
N TRP A 227 -7.90 -7.15 -9.84
CA TRP A 227 -9.11 -7.88 -10.22
C TRP A 227 -9.12 -9.36 -9.81
N LYS A 228 -7.97 -9.96 -9.56
CA LYS A 228 -7.82 -11.37 -9.13
C LYS A 228 -8.64 -12.33 -10.00
N LYS A 229 -9.62 -13.06 -9.42
CA LYS A 229 -10.48 -14.00 -10.14
C LYS A 229 -11.43 -13.31 -11.12
N LEU A 230 -11.64 -12.00 -11.02
CA LEU A 230 -12.49 -11.21 -11.92
C LEU A 230 -11.71 -10.61 -13.10
N ILE A 231 -10.51 -11.09 -13.40
CA ILE A 231 -9.67 -10.51 -14.46
C ILE A 231 -10.35 -10.54 -15.85
N SER A 232 -11.18 -11.54 -16.12
CA SER A 232 -11.97 -11.62 -17.36
C SER A 232 -13.09 -10.59 -17.46
N GLU A 233 -13.46 -9.96 -16.36
CA GLU A 233 -14.51 -8.96 -16.25
C GLU A 233 -13.92 -7.57 -15.93
N ALA A 234 -12.59 -7.47 -15.93
CA ALA A 234 -11.89 -6.25 -15.62
C ALA A 234 -12.23 -5.15 -16.64
N VAL A 235 -12.51 -3.98 -16.11
CA VAL A 235 -12.63 -2.75 -16.89
C VAL A 235 -11.40 -1.88 -16.67
N ASP A 236 -11.14 -0.96 -17.58
CA ASP A 236 -10.08 0.03 -17.38
C ASP A 236 -10.42 0.99 -16.23
N ASN A 237 -9.41 1.70 -15.75
CA ASN A 237 -9.52 2.58 -14.61
C ASN A 237 -10.54 3.71 -14.83
N SER A 238 -10.58 4.29 -16.02
CA SER A 238 -11.50 5.38 -16.35
C SER A 238 -12.96 4.91 -16.33
N THR A 239 -13.21 3.74 -16.87
CA THR A 239 -14.53 3.07 -16.84
C THR A 239 -14.94 2.74 -15.40
N PHE A 240 -14.05 2.19 -14.60
CA PHE A 240 -14.33 1.88 -13.18
C PHE A 240 -14.76 3.12 -12.41
N LYS A 241 -14.01 4.23 -12.55
CA LYS A 241 -14.32 5.51 -11.91
C LYS A 241 -15.66 6.09 -12.40
N ALA A 242 -15.89 6.08 -13.71
CA ALA A 242 -17.13 6.58 -14.30
C ALA A 242 -18.36 5.80 -13.82
N GLN A 243 -18.24 4.48 -13.68
CA GLN A 243 -19.29 3.61 -13.17
C GLN A 243 -19.64 3.94 -11.70
N LEU A 244 -18.64 4.11 -10.84
CA LEU A 244 -18.85 4.48 -9.44
C LEU A 244 -19.43 5.89 -9.31
N ASN A 245 -18.96 6.84 -10.12
CA ASN A 245 -19.55 8.18 -10.15
C ASN A 245 -21.02 8.14 -10.57
N SER A 246 -21.35 7.44 -11.62
CA SER A 246 -22.74 7.33 -12.14
C SER A 246 -23.69 6.72 -11.13
N ILE A 247 -23.26 5.68 -10.37
CA ILE A 247 -24.17 4.95 -9.48
C ILE A 247 -24.35 5.60 -8.11
N CYS A 248 -23.31 6.26 -7.58
CA CYS A 248 -23.34 6.81 -6.21
C CYS A 248 -22.64 8.17 -6.04
N GLY A 249 -22.24 8.85 -7.13
CA GLY A 249 -21.62 10.18 -7.08
C GLY A 249 -20.17 10.20 -6.62
N LEU A 250 -19.49 9.06 -6.51
CA LEU A 250 -18.07 8.98 -6.14
C LEU A 250 -17.19 9.58 -7.24
N THR A 251 -16.55 10.71 -6.97
CA THR A 251 -15.61 11.38 -7.89
C THR A 251 -14.15 11.22 -7.47
N ARG A 252 -13.89 11.07 -6.17
CA ARG A 252 -12.54 10.89 -5.63
C ARG A 252 -12.27 9.39 -5.41
N VAL A 253 -11.75 8.73 -6.44
CA VAL A 253 -11.45 7.30 -6.44
C VAL A 253 -9.98 7.13 -6.81
N HIS A 254 -9.21 6.50 -5.92
CA HIS A 254 -7.76 6.34 -6.06
C HIS A 254 -7.38 4.87 -5.90
N ASP A 255 -6.71 4.32 -6.90
CA ASP A 255 -6.04 3.03 -6.77
C ASP A 255 -4.74 3.21 -5.97
N TYR A 256 -4.32 2.17 -5.29
CA TYR A 256 -2.99 2.12 -4.70
C TYR A 256 -2.29 0.79 -5.01
N TYR A 257 -0.98 0.88 -5.15
CA TYR A 257 -0.12 -0.28 -5.25
C TYR A 257 0.85 -0.33 -4.06
N GLY A 258 1.02 -1.49 -3.48
CA GLY A 258 1.97 -1.74 -2.40
C GLY A 258 2.38 -3.20 -2.33
N MET A 259 3.59 -3.42 -1.84
CA MET A 259 4.17 -4.74 -1.61
C MET A 259 4.60 -4.87 -0.16
N VAL A 260 4.43 -6.05 0.42
CA VAL A 260 4.93 -6.29 1.78
C VAL A 260 6.46 -6.18 1.84
N GLU A 261 7.13 -6.52 0.76
CA GLU A 261 8.59 -6.43 0.60
C GLU A 261 9.10 -4.99 0.53
N GLN A 262 8.21 -4.02 0.24
CA GLN A 262 8.48 -2.57 0.28
C GLN A 262 7.68 -1.92 1.40
N THR A 263 7.75 -2.49 2.57
CA THR A 263 6.96 -2.08 3.72
C THR A 263 7.18 -0.60 4.08
N GLY A 264 6.08 0.08 4.44
CA GLY A 264 6.09 1.49 4.85
C GLY A 264 5.79 2.48 3.74
N THR A 265 5.70 2.04 2.49
CA THR A 265 5.28 2.91 1.38
C THR A 265 4.22 2.26 0.52
N ILE A 266 3.40 3.10 -0.09
CA ILE A 266 2.44 2.74 -1.13
C ILE A 266 2.49 3.78 -2.24
N HIS A 267 2.24 3.34 -3.46
CA HIS A 267 2.12 4.23 -4.61
C HIS A 267 0.65 4.57 -4.81
N MET A 268 0.33 5.84 -4.69
CA MET A 268 -1.05 6.32 -4.79
C MET A 268 -1.33 6.86 -6.18
N GLU A 269 -2.52 6.57 -6.66
CA GLU A 269 -2.99 7.09 -7.93
C GLU A 269 -3.42 8.56 -7.81
N CYS A 270 -2.90 9.40 -8.71
CA CYS A 270 -3.33 10.80 -8.83
C CYS A 270 -4.65 10.93 -9.63
N GLU A 271 -5.17 12.15 -9.71
CA GLU A 271 -6.40 12.45 -10.45
C GLU A 271 -6.32 12.15 -11.96
N LYS A 272 -5.09 12.09 -12.51
CA LYS A 272 -4.83 11.76 -13.92
C LYS A 272 -4.74 10.25 -14.19
N GLY A 273 -4.89 9.40 -13.15
CA GLY A 273 -4.86 7.95 -13.30
C GLY A 273 -3.46 7.32 -13.27
N TYR A 274 -2.44 8.04 -12.83
CA TYR A 274 -1.07 7.53 -12.71
C TYR A 274 -0.68 7.28 -11.26
N LEU A 275 -0.04 6.14 -11.02
CA LEU A 275 0.57 5.84 -9.72
C LEU A 275 1.84 6.67 -9.52
N HIS A 276 1.98 7.28 -8.36
CA HIS A 276 3.14 8.10 -8.01
C HIS A 276 3.93 7.52 -6.84
N THR A 277 5.25 7.59 -6.94
CA THR A 277 6.15 7.40 -5.81
C THR A 277 6.21 8.68 -4.98
N SER A 278 6.17 8.54 -3.66
CA SER A 278 6.47 9.65 -2.75
C SER A 278 8.00 9.84 -2.63
N GLU A 279 8.43 10.80 -1.84
CA GLU A 279 9.85 11.01 -1.51
C GLU A 279 10.48 9.84 -0.74
N TYR A 280 9.67 8.91 -0.25
CA TYR A 280 10.12 7.74 0.52
C TYR A 280 10.38 6.49 -0.32
N SER A 281 10.09 6.55 -1.62
CA SER A 281 10.26 5.42 -2.54
C SER A 281 10.53 5.89 -3.95
N ASP A 282 11.13 5.02 -4.75
CA ASP A 282 11.31 5.26 -6.18
C ASP A 282 11.09 3.99 -7.00
N ILE A 283 10.97 4.13 -8.31
CA ILE A 283 10.76 3.03 -9.27
C ILE A 283 11.79 3.16 -10.39
N ILE A 284 12.46 2.06 -10.70
CA ILE A 284 13.32 1.93 -11.84
C ILE A 284 12.69 0.90 -12.78
N ILE A 285 12.30 1.34 -13.98
CA ILE A 285 11.78 0.44 -15.01
C ILE A 285 12.95 -0.18 -15.75
N ARG A 286 12.99 -1.51 -15.82
CA ARG A 286 14.04 -2.26 -16.49
C ARG A 286 13.48 -3.17 -17.57
N ASN A 287 14.24 -3.32 -18.65
CA ASN A 287 13.93 -4.29 -19.69
C ASN A 287 14.02 -5.71 -19.11
N SER A 288 12.99 -6.52 -19.32
CA SER A 288 12.91 -7.88 -18.77
C SER A 288 13.93 -8.86 -19.36
N SER A 289 14.49 -8.60 -20.54
CA SER A 289 15.43 -9.50 -21.20
C SER A 289 16.88 -9.31 -20.75
N ASN A 290 17.29 -8.08 -20.40
CA ASN A 290 18.68 -7.76 -20.08
C ASN A 290 18.86 -6.86 -18.86
N PHE A 291 17.77 -6.52 -18.19
CA PHE A 291 17.70 -5.65 -17.01
C PHE A 291 18.29 -4.23 -17.19
N SER A 292 18.54 -3.81 -18.43
CA SER A 292 18.91 -2.41 -18.70
C SER A 292 17.80 -1.46 -18.30
N VAL A 293 18.14 -0.25 -17.84
CA VAL A 293 17.16 0.77 -17.49
C VAL A 293 16.41 1.21 -18.74
N SER A 294 15.10 1.17 -18.69
CA SER A 294 14.24 1.67 -19.75
C SER A 294 14.13 3.19 -19.62
N ARG A 295 14.58 3.91 -20.63
CA ARG A 295 14.43 5.37 -20.75
C ARG A 295 13.22 5.62 -21.65
N HIS A 296 12.12 6.09 -21.06
CA HIS A 296 10.93 6.57 -21.78
C HIS A 296 10.81 8.07 -21.66
#